data_502ab21f8021d2a360bbae6899a1c1fa
#
_entry.id   502ab21f8021d2a360bbae6899a1c1fa
#
_cell.length_a   1.000
_cell.length_b   1.000
_cell.length_c   1.000
_cell.angle_alpha   90.00
_cell.angle_beta   90.00
_cell.angle_gamma   90.00
#
_symmetry.space_group_name_H-M   'P 1'
#
loop_
_entity.id
_entity.type
_entity.pdbx_description
1 polymer ?
#
loop_
_entity_poly.entity_id
_entity_poly.type
_entity_poly.pdbx_seq_one_letter_code
_entity_poly.pdbx_strand_id
1 'polypeptide(L)'
;VIAVVDVCSGNLRSVERALAKVGGDVVVTRDPDVVRRADKIVVPGQGAFGVFMRGLDERGLGEALREAIASGKPYLGICLGLQVLFDESEEQGPEWREQDSLRRPGTIAGLGIVRGRVVKLAPGDARLKVPHMGWNSITKRIDDPLLAGVADGAYVYFVHSYHAVPDDPSLLAATSEHGHQITAAIRRDNLFACQFHPEKSQGVGLAILERFVR
;
A
#
# COMPACT_ATOMS: atom_id res chain seq x y z
N VAL A 1 14.56 0.17 14.65
CA VAL A 1 13.18 -0.31 14.92
C VAL A 1 12.28 -0.01 13.73
N ILE A 2 11.46 -0.97 13.31
CA ILE A 2 10.46 -0.85 12.25
C ILE A 2 9.08 -0.77 12.90
N ALA A 3 8.37 0.35 12.72
CA ALA A 3 6.99 0.47 13.17
C ALA A 3 6.03 -0.15 12.13
N VAL A 4 5.31 -1.19 12.51
CA VAL A 4 4.16 -1.72 11.75
C VAL A 4 2.90 -1.08 12.30
N VAL A 5 2.26 -0.25 11.49
CA VAL A 5 1.12 0.56 11.92
C VAL A 5 -0.17 -0.27 11.91
N ASP A 6 -0.78 -0.44 13.08
CA ASP A 6 -2.08 -1.11 13.25
C ASP A 6 -3.23 -0.09 13.15
N VAL A 7 -3.80 0.04 11.97
CA VAL A 7 -4.95 0.94 11.75
C VAL A 7 -6.27 0.19 11.97
N CYS A 8 -6.41 -0.97 11.36
CA CYS A 8 -7.62 -1.79 11.42
C CYS A 8 -7.17 -3.24 11.64
N SER A 9 -7.55 -3.84 12.73
CA SER A 9 -7.21 -5.22 13.15
C SER A 9 -7.30 -6.23 12.00
N GLY A 10 -6.24 -6.35 11.22
CA GLY A 10 -6.15 -7.18 10.03
C GLY A 10 -4.95 -8.13 10.12
N ASN A 11 -4.45 -8.63 9.00
CA ASN A 11 -3.39 -9.64 8.89
C ASN A 11 -1.98 -9.13 9.34
N LEU A 12 -1.93 -8.30 10.39
CA LEU A 12 -0.72 -7.70 10.94
C LEU A 12 0.31 -8.76 11.35
N ARG A 13 -0.16 -9.87 11.95
CA ARG A 13 0.72 -10.96 12.41
C ARG A 13 1.53 -11.59 11.26
N SER A 14 0.96 -11.69 10.06
CA SER A 14 1.69 -12.22 8.91
C SER A 14 2.78 -11.27 8.45
N VAL A 15 2.50 -9.96 8.44
CA VAL A 15 3.49 -8.92 8.09
C VAL A 15 4.59 -8.87 9.14
N GLU A 16 4.23 -8.82 10.44
CA GLU A 16 5.17 -8.85 11.56
C GLU A 16 6.11 -10.06 11.48
N ARG A 17 5.54 -11.27 11.32
CA ARG A 17 6.32 -12.51 11.20
C ARG A 17 7.22 -12.52 9.97
N ALA A 18 6.74 -12.00 8.83
CA ALA A 18 7.54 -11.95 7.61
C ALA A 18 8.72 -11.00 7.75
N LEU A 19 8.53 -9.81 8.35
CA LEU A 19 9.58 -8.85 8.64
C LEU A 19 10.59 -9.40 9.67
N ALA A 20 10.11 -10.00 10.76
CA ALA A 20 10.96 -10.63 11.77
C ALA A 20 11.80 -11.78 11.18
N LYS A 21 11.19 -12.60 10.30
CA LYS A 21 11.88 -13.70 9.61
C LYS A 21 13.09 -13.24 8.80
N VAL A 22 13.04 -12.03 8.26
CA VAL A 22 14.15 -11.44 7.46
C VAL A 22 15.05 -10.53 8.30
N GLY A 23 14.96 -10.61 9.63
CA GLY A 23 15.85 -9.92 10.57
C GLY A 23 15.40 -8.53 11.01
N GLY A 24 14.15 -8.15 10.75
CA GLY A 24 13.59 -6.88 11.18
C GLY A 24 13.34 -6.82 12.70
N ASP A 25 13.76 -5.73 13.33
CA ASP A 25 13.37 -5.37 14.69
C ASP A 25 12.04 -4.61 14.62
N VAL A 26 10.93 -5.31 14.92
CA VAL A 26 9.57 -4.88 14.59
C VAL A 26 8.77 -4.55 15.85
N VAL A 27 8.08 -3.42 15.84
CA VAL A 27 7.05 -3.06 16.81
C VAL A 27 5.72 -2.81 16.10
N VAL A 28 4.67 -3.52 16.50
CA VAL A 28 3.29 -3.24 16.04
C VAL A 28 2.71 -2.17 16.94
N THR A 29 2.19 -1.09 16.34
CA THR A 29 1.77 0.09 17.12
C THR A 29 0.55 0.78 16.56
N ARG A 30 -0.22 1.40 17.45
CA ARG A 30 -1.29 2.38 17.18
C ARG A 30 -0.93 3.78 17.69
N ASP A 31 0.26 3.92 18.26
CA ASP A 31 0.73 5.14 18.88
C ASP A 31 1.49 5.99 17.84
N PRO A 32 1.01 7.20 17.52
CA PRO A 32 1.67 8.10 16.57
C PRO A 32 3.08 8.49 17.01
N ASP A 33 3.37 8.54 18.32
CA ASP A 33 4.70 8.89 18.80
C ASP A 33 5.70 7.75 18.57
N VAL A 34 5.26 6.51 18.61
CA VAL A 34 6.10 5.37 18.22
C VAL A 34 6.41 5.43 16.73
N VAL A 35 5.42 5.79 15.88
CA VAL A 35 5.62 6.00 14.43
C VAL A 35 6.65 7.10 14.17
N ARG A 36 6.55 8.23 14.90
CA ARG A 36 7.51 9.35 14.78
C ARG A 36 8.93 8.98 15.17
N ARG A 37 9.11 8.09 16.15
CA ARG A 37 10.44 7.67 16.65
C ARG A 37 11.05 6.50 15.87
N ALA A 38 10.25 5.75 15.12
CA ALA A 38 10.75 4.59 14.37
C ALA A 38 11.74 5.00 13.27
N ASP A 39 12.65 4.09 12.90
CA ASP A 39 13.61 4.31 11.81
C ASP A 39 12.97 4.06 10.44
N LYS A 40 12.07 3.08 10.38
CA LYS A 40 11.33 2.68 9.16
C LYS A 40 9.87 2.42 9.51
N ILE A 41 8.99 2.60 8.52
CA ILE A 41 7.54 2.48 8.71
C ILE A 41 6.97 1.50 7.70
N VAL A 42 6.14 0.58 8.19
CA VAL A 42 5.34 -0.34 7.38
C VAL A 42 3.86 -0.10 7.67
N VAL A 43 3.10 0.18 6.64
CA VAL A 43 1.65 0.36 6.74
C VAL A 43 0.96 -0.73 5.93
N PRO A 44 0.65 -1.87 6.54
CA PRO A 44 -0.23 -2.86 5.94
C PRO A 44 -1.68 -2.41 6.07
N GLY A 45 -2.49 -2.70 5.07
CA GLY A 45 -3.91 -2.36 5.13
C GLY A 45 -4.79 -3.35 4.40
N GLN A 46 -5.96 -3.61 4.97
CA GLN A 46 -7.03 -4.38 4.35
C GLN A 46 -8.40 -3.86 4.80
N GLY A 47 -9.45 -4.20 4.07
CA GLY A 47 -10.79 -3.70 4.30
C GLY A 47 -11.14 -2.52 3.41
N ALA A 48 -12.09 -1.68 3.85
CA ALA A 48 -12.58 -0.55 3.07
C ALA A 48 -11.74 0.71 3.31
N PHE A 49 -11.48 1.47 2.26
CA PHE A 49 -10.66 2.68 2.27
C PHE A 49 -11.13 3.71 3.30
N GLY A 50 -12.42 4.01 3.35
CA GLY A 50 -12.96 5.01 4.29
C GLY A 50 -12.84 4.60 5.76
N VAL A 51 -12.99 3.31 6.06
CA VAL A 51 -12.78 2.76 7.42
C VAL A 51 -11.32 2.91 7.82
N PHE A 52 -10.42 2.65 6.90
CA PHE A 52 -8.98 2.78 7.14
C PHE A 52 -8.58 4.24 7.38
N MET A 53 -9.08 5.18 6.55
CA MET A 53 -8.82 6.61 6.72
C MET A 53 -9.32 7.13 8.06
N ARG A 54 -10.54 6.77 8.46
CA ARG A 54 -11.05 7.12 9.80
C ARG A 54 -10.17 6.57 10.92
N GLY A 55 -9.73 5.31 10.79
CA GLY A 55 -8.81 4.72 11.77
C GLY A 55 -7.48 5.45 11.89
N LEU A 56 -6.97 6.01 10.79
CA LEU A 56 -5.79 6.88 10.79
C LEU A 56 -6.07 8.22 11.51
N ASP A 57 -7.20 8.84 11.21
CA ASP A 57 -7.56 10.17 11.74
C ASP A 57 -7.87 10.12 13.24
N GLU A 58 -8.68 9.16 13.69
CA GLU A 58 -9.07 9.00 15.10
C GLU A 58 -7.87 8.80 16.05
N ARG A 59 -6.75 8.33 15.56
CA ARG A 59 -5.53 8.06 16.33
C ARG A 59 -4.39 9.05 16.06
N GLY A 60 -4.61 10.04 15.20
CA GLY A 60 -3.54 10.97 14.79
C GLY A 60 -2.42 10.31 14.00
N LEU A 61 -2.65 9.10 13.48
CA LEU A 61 -1.66 8.34 12.70
C LEU A 61 -1.44 8.96 11.32
N GLY A 62 -2.48 9.56 10.72
CA GLY A 62 -2.38 10.22 9.42
C GLY A 62 -1.33 11.33 9.42
N GLU A 63 -1.31 12.19 10.44
CA GLU A 63 -0.32 13.25 10.58
C GLU A 63 1.08 12.69 10.87
N ALA A 64 1.19 11.72 11.79
CA ALA A 64 2.48 11.07 12.09
C ALA A 64 3.11 10.41 10.86
N LEU A 65 2.30 9.83 9.97
CA LEU A 65 2.76 9.27 8.70
C LEU A 65 3.26 10.35 7.74
N ARG A 66 2.52 11.47 7.60
CA ARG A 66 2.96 12.61 6.76
C ARG A 66 4.29 13.17 7.23
N GLU A 67 4.42 13.44 8.53
CA GLU A 67 5.65 13.92 9.15
C GLU A 67 6.82 12.96 8.93
N ALA A 68 6.61 11.68 9.17
CA ALA A 68 7.63 10.67 9.03
C ALA A 68 8.10 10.49 7.58
N ILE A 69 7.18 10.47 6.62
CA ILE A 69 7.52 10.40 5.19
C ILE A 69 8.26 11.67 4.75
N ALA A 70 7.78 12.85 5.16
CA ALA A 70 8.42 14.12 4.84
C ALA A 70 9.82 14.27 5.44
N SER A 71 10.09 13.63 6.59
CA SER A 71 11.42 13.58 7.20
C SER A 71 12.40 12.62 6.53
N GLY A 72 11.98 11.91 5.47
CA GLY A 72 12.82 11.00 4.72
C GLY A 72 12.87 9.56 5.27
N LYS A 73 12.04 9.20 6.24
CA LYS A 73 12.01 7.83 6.77
C LYS A 73 11.52 6.84 5.72
N PRO A 74 12.19 5.68 5.55
CA PRO A 74 11.73 4.64 4.65
C PRO A 74 10.29 4.20 4.99
N TYR A 75 9.43 4.24 3.99
CA TYR A 75 8.03 3.85 4.07
C TYR A 75 7.74 2.67 3.15
N LEU A 76 7.08 1.64 3.67
CA LEU A 76 6.53 0.52 2.92
C LEU A 76 5.02 0.45 3.10
N GLY A 77 4.26 0.80 2.05
CA GLY A 77 2.81 0.61 1.99
C GLY A 77 2.43 -0.73 1.38
N ILE A 78 1.51 -1.46 2.00
CA ILE A 78 1.02 -2.75 1.50
C ILE A 78 -0.49 -2.68 1.30
N CYS A 79 -0.97 -2.92 0.10
CA CYS A 79 -2.39 -2.92 -0.31
C CYS A 79 -3.07 -1.58 0.00
N LEU A 80 -3.93 -1.46 1.01
CA LEU A 80 -4.49 -0.17 1.43
C LEU A 80 -3.41 0.84 1.86
N GLY A 81 -2.28 0.37 2.42
CA GLY A 81 -1.15 1.23 2.73
C GLY A 81 -0.51 1.91 1.51
N LEU A 82 -0.69 1.36 0.29
CA LEU A 82 -0.42 2.04 -0.96
C LEU A 82 -1.53 3.05 -1.28
N GLN A 83 -2.77 2.61 -1.22
CA GLN A 83 -3.92 3.38 -1.72
C GLN A 83 -4.15 4.67 -0.93
N VAL A 84 -4.01 4.62 0.40
CA VAL A 84 -4.23 5.80 1.26
C VAL A 84 -3.23 6.94 1.06
N LEU A 85 -2.12 6.69 0.37
CA LEU A 85 -1.15 7.74 0.01
C LEU A 85 -1.70 8.76 -0.99
N PHE A 86 -2.70 8.36 -1.79
CA PHE A 86 -3.24 9.14 -2.89
C PHE A 86 -4.19 10.25 -2.41
N ASP A 87 -4.57 11.12 -3.34
CA ASP A 87 -5.46 12.26 -3.04
C ASP A 87 -6.85 11.80 -2.64
N GLU A 88 -7.41 10.78 -3.33
CA GLU A 88 -8.79 10.35 -3.16
C GLU A 88 -9.04 8.91 -3.64
N SER A 89 -10.12 8.32 -3.18
CA SER A 89 -10.61 6.99 -3.61
C SER A 89 -12.08 7.03 -3.99
N GLU A 90 -12.44 6.28 -5.03
CA GLU A 90 -13.82 6.01 -5.44
C GLU A 90 -14.51 4.94 -4.56
N GLU A 91 -13.79 4.32 -3.61
CA GLU A 91 -14.33 3.28 -2.76
C GLU A 91 -15.28 3.87 -1.72
N GLN A 92 -16.58 3.79 -2.03
CA GLN A 92 -17.65 4.12 -1.10
C GLN A 92 -18.00 2.89 -0.27
N GLY A 93 -17.56 2.84 0.97
CA GLY A 93 -17.97 1.80 1.91
C GLY A 93 -19.41 2.01 2.40
N PRO A 94 -20.02 1.01 3.07
CA PRO A 94 -21.39 1.08 3.60
C PRO A 94 -21.59 2.22 4.63
N GLU A 95 -20.51 2.80 5.12
CA GLU A 95 -20.51 3.92 6.07
C GLU A 95 -20.13 5.26 5.42
N TRP A 96 -20.07 5.30 4.06
CA TRP A 96 -19.79 6.54 3.34
C TRP A 96 -20.87 7.60 3.62
N ARG A 97 -20.43 8.83 3.85
CA ARG A 97 -21.31 10.00 3.99
C ARG A 97 -20.84 11.07 3.00
N GLU A 98 -21.78 11.79 2.40
CA GLU A 98 -21.51 12.82 1.41
C GLU A 98 -20.56 13.92 1.93
N GLN A 99 -20.62 14.20 3.22
CA GLN A 99 -19.73 15.14 3.90
C GLN A 99 -18.26 14.70 3.99
N ASP A 100 -17.97 13.41 3.73
CA ASP A 100 -16.60 12.88 3.68
C ASP A 100 -15.92 13.18 2.32
N SER A 101 -16.69 13.73 1.36
CA SER A 101 -16.22 14.10 0.02
C SER A 101 -15.57 15.48 0.03
N LEU A 102 -14.26 15.54 0.20
CA LEU A 102 -13.53 16.82 0.26
C LEU A 102 -13.13 17.40 -1.11
N ARG A 103 -13.04 16.57 -2.16
CA ARG A 103 -12.52 16.99 -3.47
C ARG A 103 -13.48 16.76 -4.63
N ARG A 104 -14.11 15.60 -4.71
CA ARG A 104 -15.14 15.26 -5.70
C ARG A 104 -16.32 14.61 -5.03
N PRO A 105 -17.56 14.94 -5.45
CA PRO A 105 -18.74 14.20 -4.98
C PRO A 105 -18.54 12.69 -5.21
N GLY A 106 -18.79 11.90 -4.18
CA GLY A 106 -18.68 10.43 -4.27
C GLY A 106 -17.27 9.86 -4.10
N THR A 107 -16.26 10.66 -3.70
CA THR A 107 -14.92 10.16 -3.36
C THR A 107 -14.58 10.40 -1.90
N ILE A 108 -13.66 9.60 -1.36
CA ILE A 108 -13.12 9.74 0.00
C ILE A 108 -11.68 10.26 -0.10
N ALA A 109 -11.35 11.30 0.68
CA ALA A 109 -9.99 11.83 0.72
C ALA A 109 -9.00 10.84 1.31
N GLY A 110 -7.82 10.74 0.70
CA GLY A 110 -6.67 10.03 1.23
C GLY A 110 -5.69 10.97 1.96
N LEU A 111 -4.46 10.53 2.15
CA LEU A 111 -3.42 11.34 2.80
C LEU A 111 -2.88 12.47 1.91
N GLY A 112 -3.10 12.44 0.59
CA GLY A 112 -2.65 13.46 -0.35
C GLY A 112 -1.12 13.56 -0.45
N ILE A 113 -0.40 12.48 -0.17
CA ILE A 113 1.06 12.43 -0.27
C ILE A 113 1.48 12.23 -1.72
N VAL A 114 0.76 11.39 -2.46
CA VAL A 114 0.98 11.11 -3.89
C VAL A 114 -0.20 11.64 -4.68
N ARG A 115 0.07 12.43 -5.74
CA ARG A 115 -0.96 12.94 -6.65
C ARG A 115 -1.56 11.80 -7.47
N GLY A 116 -2.88 11.78 -7.54
CA GLY A 116 -3.63 10.77 -8.27
C GLY A 116 -4.80 10.23 -7.45
N ARG A 117 -5.37 9.14 -7.91
CA ARG A 117 -6.62 8.60 -7.35
C ARG A 117 -6.60 7.08 -7.26
N VAL A 118 -7.49 6.55 -6.45
CA VAL A 118 -7.78 5.12 -6.36
C VAL A 118 -9.12 4.86 -7.02
N VAL A 119 -9.14 3.98 -8.03
CA VAL A 119 -10.30 3.69 -8.87
C VAL A 119 -10.68 2.22 -8.81
N LYS A 120 -11.95 1.94 -9.08
CA LYS A 120 -12.45 0.56 -9.14
C LYS A 120 -11.86 -0.18 -10.35
N LEU A 121 -11.48 -1.44 -10.17
CA LEU A 121 -11.10 -2.32 -11.27
C LEU A 121 -12.25 -2.51 -12.25
N ALA A 122 -11.97 -2.32 -13.54
CA ALA A 122 -12.91 -2.50 -14.64
C ALA A 122 -12.23 -3.28 -15.78
N PRO A 123 -12.02 -4.60 -15.62
CA PRO A 123 -11.19 -5.38 -16.53
C PRO A 123 -11.70 -5.48 -17.98
N GLY A 124 -12.95 -5.10 -18.25
CA GLY A 124 -13.52 -5.17 -19.61
C GLY A 124 -13.77 -6.58 -20.15
N ASP A 125 -13.27 -7.62 -19.49
CA ASP A 125 -13.44 -9.03 -19.84
C ASP A 125 -14.27 -9.72 -18.75
N ALA A 126 -15.44 -10.24 -19.09
CA ALA A 126 -16.36 -10.90 -18.16
C ALA A 126 -15.78 -12.17 -17.49
N ARG A 127 -14.68 -12.72 -18.02
CA ARG A 127 -13.97 -13.86 -17.42
C ARG A 127 -13.08 -13.44 -16.24
N LEU A 128 -12.67 -12.18 -16.20
CA LEU A 128 -11.86 -11.61 -15.12
C LEU A 128 -12.77 -11.07 -14.03
N LYS A 129 -12.61 -11.61 -12.84
CA LYS A 129 -13.45 -11.25 -11.68
C LYS A 129 -12.87 -10.05 -10.91
N VAL A 130 -13.77 -9.30 -10.29
CA VAL A 130 -13.43 -8.32 -9.26
C VAL A 130 -14.02 -8.86 -7.94
N PRO A 131 -13.19 -9.02 -6.89
CA PRO A 131 -11.79 -8.60 -6.76
C PRO A 131 -10.80 -9.39 -7.63
N HIS A 132 -9.70 -8.72 -8.01
CA HIS A 132 -8.48 -9.38 -8.49
C HIS A 132 -7.87 -10.13 -7.32
N MET A 133 -8.00 -11.45 -7.30
CA MET A 133 -7.59 -12.32 -6.20
C MET A 133 -6.78 -13.49 -6.72
N GLY A 134 -5.57 -13.66 -6.17
CA GLY A 134 -4.67 -14.76 -6.48
C GLY A 134 -3.30 -14.30 -6.95
N TRP A 135 -2.58 -15.23 -7.55
CA TRP A 135 -1.23 -15.01 -8.07
C TRP A 135 -1.29 -14.38 -9.46
N ASN A 136 -0.52 -13.30 -9.64
CA ASN A 136 -0.35 -12.67 -10.94
C ASN A 136 1.08 -12.14 -11.09
N SER A 137 1.54 -12.01 -12.33
CA SER A 137 2.88 -11.54 -12.63
C SER A 137 2.99 -10.03 -12.55
N ILE A 138 4.18 -9.54 -12.20
CA ILE A 138 4.51 -8.12 -12.24
C ILE A 138 5.55 -7.83 -13.32
N THR A 139 5.39 -6.69 -14.01
CA THR A 139 6.35 -6.14 -14.94
C THR A 139 7.02 -4.93 -14.29
N LYS A 140 8.34 -4.97 -14.12
CA LYS A 140 9.11 -3.85 -13.58
C LYS A 140 9.13 -2.68 -14.55
N ARG A 141 9.02 -1.46 -14.03
CA ARG A 141 9.01 -0.22 -14.82
C ARG A 141 10.27 0.62 -14.61
N ILE A 142 10.88 0.47 -13.46
CA ILE A 142 12.13 1.11 -13.09
C ILE A 142 13.07 0.10 -12.42
N ASP A 143 14.34 0.42 -12.36
CA ASP A 143 15.31 -0.33 -11.55
C ASP A 143 15.23 0.16 -10.10
N ASP A 144 14.40 -0.52 -9.31
CA ASP A 144 14.13 -0.18 -7.91
C ASP A 144 14.95 -1.06 -6.97
N PRO A 145 15.61 -0.48 -5.93
CA PRO A 145 16.41 -1.25 -4.98
C PRO A 145 15.64 -2.38 -4.27
N LEU A 146 14.34 -2.17 -3.95
CA LEU A 146 13.52 -3.21 -3.31
C LEU A 146 13.12 -4.32 -4.29
N LEU A 147 13.11 -4.04 -5.59
CA LEU A 147 12.84 -5.01 -6.66
C LEU A 147 14.14 -5.61 -7.26
N ALA A 148 15.31 -5.25 -6.73
CA ALA A 148 16.57 -5.82 -7.16
C ALA A 148 16.54 -7.35 -6.98
N GLY A 149 16.93 -8.11 -8.02
CA GLY A 149 16.91 -9.57 -8.02
C GLY A 149 15.51 -10.22 -8.09
N VAL A 150 14.44 -9.43 -8.11
CA VAL A 150 13.12 -9.91 -8.51
C VAL A 150 13.10 -10.00 -10.03
N ALA A 151 12.81 -11.19 -10.56
CA ALA A 151 12.71 -11.39 -12.01
C ALA A 151 11.53 -10.59 -12.59
N ASP A 152 11.68 -10.04 -13.79
CA ASP A 152 10.54 -9.54 -14.53
C ASP A 152 9.58 -10.68 -14.84
N GLY A 153 8.27 -10.47 -14.68
CA GLY A 153 7.29 -11.54 -14.76
C GLY A 153 7.17 -12.40 -13.49
N ALA A 154 7.85 -12.06 -12.38
CA ALA A 154 7.69 -12.77 -11.12
C ALA A 154 6.24 -12.70 -10.61
N TYR A 155 5.76 -13.81 -10.05
CA TYR A 155 4.41 -13.92 -9.51
C TYR A 155 4.36 -13.46 -8.05
N VAL A 156 3.35 -12.65 -7.74
CA VAL A 156 3.02 -12.17 -6.40
C VAL A 156 1.53 -12.31 -6.13
N TYR A 157 1.12 -12.24 -4.87
CA TYR A 157 -0.26 -12.45 -4.46
C TYR A 157 -1.03 -11.13 -4.35
N PHE A 158 -2.15 -11.03 -5.06
CA PHE A 158 -3.07 -9.90 -5.04
C PHE A 158 -4.41 -10.27 -4.38
N VAL A 159 -5.04 -9.31 -3.74
CA VAL A 159 -6.46 -9.36 -3.33
C VAL A 159 -6.98 -7.93 -3.17
N HIS A 160 -7.58 -7.39 -4.24
CA HIS A 160 -8.08 -6.02 -4.24
C HIS A 160 -9.16 -5.80 -5.30
N SER A 161 -10.08 -4.85 -5.05
CA SER A 161 -11.13 -4.42 -5.98
C SER A 161 -10.86 -3.03 -6.57
N TYR A 162 -9.94 -2.29 -5.96
CA TYR A 162 -9.53 -0.94 -6.36
C TYR A 162 -8.01 -0.91 -6.56
N HIS A 163 -7.52 -0.02 -7.42
CA HIS A 163 -6.09 0.18 -7.63
C HIS A 163 -5.76 1.67 -7.75
N ALA A 164 -4.53 2.02 -7.42
CA ALA A 164 -4.03 3.37 -7.52
C ALA A 164 -3.68 3.73 -8.97
N VAL A 165 -3.99 4.98 -9.36
CA VAL A 165 -3.62 5.58 -10.64
C VAL A 165 -2.89 6.88 -10.35
N PRO A 166 -1.54 6.88 -10.34
CA PRO A 166 -0.76 8.09 -10.15
C PRO A 166 -0.93 9.05 -11.33
N ASP A 167 -0.98 10.37 -11.07
CA ASP A 167 -0.99 11.40 -12.11
C ASP A 167 0.34 11.44 -12.86
N ASP A 168 1.44 11.08 -12.19
CA ASP A 168 2.77 10.96 -12.77
C ASP A 168 3.13 9.47 -12.98
N PRO A 169 3.13 8.99 -14.24
CA PRO A 169 3.47 7.61 -14.55
C PRO A 169 4.92 7.21 -14.20
N SER A 170 5.82 8.18 -14.02
CA SER A 170 7.22 7.89 -13.64
C SER A 170 7.34 7.29 -12.24
N LEU A 171 6.30 7.42 -11.41
CA LEU A 171 6.22 6.81 -10.09
C LEU A 171 5.96 5.30 -10.13
N LEU A 172 5.55 4.74 -11.28
CA LEU A 172 5.28 3.31 -11.41
C LEU A 172 6.59 2.51 -11.27
N ALA A 173 6.73 1.78 -10.18
CA ALA A 173 7.85 0.86 -9.98
C ALA A 173 7.59 -0.50 -10.64
N ALA A 174 6.34 -0.98 -10.58
CA ALA A 174 5.89 -2.18 -11.26
C ALA A 174 4.40 -2.10 -11.61
N THR A 175 4.02 -2.81 -12.67
CA THR A 175 2.64 -2.97 -13.13
C THR A 175 2.26 -4.44 -13.20
N SER A 176 0.98 -4.75 -13.25
CA SER A 176 0.43 -6.06 -13.54
C SER A 176 -0.71 -5.92 -14.54
N GLU A 177 -1.20 -7.03 -15.09
CA GLU A 177 -2.27 -7.04 -16.08
C GLU A 177 -3.50 -7.76 -15.53
N HIS A 178 -4.65 -7.09 -15.56
CA HIS A 178 -5.93 -7.68 -15.18
C HIS A 178 -7.06 -7.14 -16.06
N GLY A 179 -6.99 -7.49 -17.37
CA GLY A 179 -7.86 -6.92 -18.41
C GLY A 179 -7.48 -5.51 -18.83
N HIS A 180 -6.71 -4.84 -18.04
CA HIS A 180 -5.99 -3.59 -18.30
C HIS A 180 -4.78 -3.52 -17.37
N GLN A 181 -3.87 -2.60 -17.67
CA GLN A 181 -2.70 -2.39 -16.82
C GLN A 181 -3.11 -1.79 -15.48
N ILE A 182 -2.66 -2.41 -14.38
CA ILE A 182 -2.87 -1.95 -13.02
C ILE A 182 -1.53 -1.61 -12.35
N THR A 183 -1.55 -0.67 -11.42
CA THR A 183 -0.40 -0.35 -10.58
C THR A 183 -0.13 -1.48 -9.61
N ALA A 184 1.01 -2.15 -9.75
CA ALA A 184 1.46 -3.18 -8.81
C ALA A 184 2.34 -2.59 -7.70
N ALA A 185 3.18 -1.60 -8.01
CA ALA A 185 3.99 -0.87 -7.04
C ALA A 185 4.35 0.54 -7.55
N ILE A 186 4.58 1.44 -6.61
CA ILE A 186 5.11 2.79 -6.86
C ILE A 186 6.37 3.03 -6.06
N ARG A 187 7.21 3.96 -6.57
CA ARG A 187 8.38 4.51 -5.89
C ARG A 187 8.36 6.04 -5.96
N ARG A 188 8.58 6.68 -4.83
CA ARG A 188 8.86 8.09 -4.74
C ARG A 188 9.82 8.34 -3.58
N ASP A 189 11.06 8.71 -3.88
CA ASP A 189 12.08 8.96 -2.87
C ASP A 189 12.22 7.81 -1.85
N ASN A 190 11.97 8.09 -0.58
CA ASN A 190 11.97 7.13 0.55
C ASN A 190 10.73 6.25 0.64
N LEU A 191 9.73 6.47 -0.24
CA LEU A 191 8.46 5.77 -0.23
C LEU A 191 8.45 4.69 -1.30
N PHE A 192 8.23 3.44 -0.88
CA PHE A 192 7.84 2.35 -1.74
C PHE A 192 6.50 1.80 -1.27
N ALA A 193 5.59 1.54 -2.21
CA ALA A 193 4.32 0.93 -1.83
C ALA A 193 3.84 -0.03 -2.93
N CYS A 194 3.24 -1.16 -2.52
CA CYS A 194 2.78 -2.20 -3.43
C CYS A 194 1.31 -2.58 -3.18
N GLN A 195 0.62 -2.91 -4.26
CA GLN A 195 -0.77 -3.38 -4.23
C GLN A 195 -0.86 -4.85 -3.83
N PHE A 196 0.17 -5.64 -4.14
CA PHE A 196 0.27 -7.03 -3.74
C PHE A 196 0.71 -7.18 -2.27
N HIS A 197 0.57 -8.38 -1.76
CA HIS A 197 0.93 -8.74 -0.39
C HIS A 197 2.29 -9.46 -0.36
N PRO A 198 3.41 -8.78 -0.07
CA PRO A 198 4.73 -9.43 -0.01
C PRO A 198 4.78 -10.53 1.05
N GLU A 199 4.07 -10.35 2.19
CA GLU A 199 3.99 -11.36 3.24
C GLU A 199 3.26 -12.65 2.83
N LYS A 200 2.55 -12.61 1.68
CA LYS A 200 1.88 -13.77 1.07
C LYS A 200 2.53 -14.22 -0.24
N SER A 201 3.58 -13.55 -0.69
CA SER A 201 4.22 -13.76 -2.00
C SER A 201 5.46 -14.65 -1.93
N GLN A 202 5.55 -15.53 -0.94
CA GLN A 202 6.62 -16.53 -0.77
C GLN A 202 8.03 -15.91 -0.89
N GLY A 203 8.96 -16.54 -1.65
CA GLY A 203 10.34 -16.09 -1.78
C GLY A 203 10.50 -14.70 -2.38
N VAL A 204 9.66 -14.35 -3.37
CA VAL A 204 9.67 -13.01 -4.00
C VAL A 204 9.33 -11.94 -2.97
N GLY A 205 8.27 -12.15 -2.22
CA GLY A 205 7.84 -11.21 -1.17
C GLY A 205 8.86 -11.09 -0.05
N LEU A 206 9.42 -12.21 0.42
CA LEU A 206 10.46 -12.19 1.46
C LEU A 206 11.72 -11.45 0.98
N ALA A 207 12.11 -11.58 -0.27
CA ALA A 207 13.25 -10.86 -0.82
C ALA A 207 13.03 -9.34 -0.83
N ILE A 208 11.80 -8.87 -1.13
CA ILE A 208 11.43 -7.46 -1.06
C ILE A 208 11.49 -6.96 0.39
N LEU A 209 10.89 -7.72 1.33
CA LEU A 209 10.90 -7.36 2.76
C LEU A 209 12.32 -7.34 3.34
N GLU A 210 13.17 -8.30 2.97
CA GLU A 210 14.58 -8.34 3.40
C GLU A 210 15.35 -7.09 2.98
N ARG A 211 15.14 -6.62 1.74
CA ARG A 211 15.78 -5.39 1.25
C ARG A 211 15.26 -4.15 1.97
N PHE A 212 13.98 -4.13 2.30
CA PHE A 212 13.41 -3.05 3.10
C PHE A 212 13.99 -3.01 4.51
N VAL A 213 14.23 -4.17 5.13
CA VAL A 213 14.78 -4.28 6.50
C VAL A 213 16.23 -3.81 6.56
N ARG A 214 17.04 -4.14 5.56
CA ARG A 214 18.46 -3.67 5.43
C ARG A 214 18.55 -2.16 5.23
#